data_c90480445d26c562109e3f11bdcb5635
#
_entry.id   c90480445d26c562109e3f11bdcb5635
#
_cell.length_a   1.000
_cell.length_b   1.000
_cell.length_c   1.000
_cell.angle_alpha   90.00
_cell.angle_beta   90.00
_cell.angle_gamma   90.00
#
_symmetry.space_group_name_H-M   'P 1'
#
loop_
_entity.id
_entity.type
_entity.pdbx_description
1 polymer ?
#
loop_
_entity_poly.entity_id
_entity_poly.type
_entity_poly.pdbx_seq_one_letter_code
_entity_poly.pdbx_strand_id
1 'polypeptide(L)'
;MTVYQEIFEVIKQRKTDYEAGKAQENSYTAYLFDKGVDKICKKVGEEATETVIAAKNGDNDELKNEINDLLYHVMVLAANPVSYTHLTLPTIRL
;
A
#
# COMPACT_ATOMS: atom_id res chain seq x y z
N MET A 1 4.14 -10.65 15.73
CA MET A 1 4.04 -9.89 14.48
C MET A 1 2.84 -8.96 14.56
N THR A 2 3.00 -7.69 14.21
CA THR A 2 1.90 -6.76 14.20
C THR A 2 0.97 -6.99 13.00
N VAL A 3 -0.24 -6.46 13.06
CA VAL A 3 -1.18 -6.51 11.94
C VAL A 3 -0.55 -5.90 10.68
N TYR A 4 0.17 -4.81 10.82
CA TYR A 4 0.82 -4.16 9.68
C TYR A 4 1.92 -5.03 9.08
N GLN A 5 2.69 -5.71 9.89
CA GLN A 5 3.70 -6.66 9.42
C GLN A 5 3.05 -7.83 8.68
N GLU A 6 1.93 -8.34 9.19
CA GLU A 6 1.19 -9.42 8.53
C GLU A 6 0.66 -8.98 7.17
N ILE A 7 0.08 -7.78 7.09
CA ILE A 7 -0.40 -7.24 5.82
C ILE A 7 0.75 -7.07 4.84
N PHE A 8 1.89 -6.55 5.30
CA PHE A 8 3.05 -6.36 4.45
C PHE A 8 3.59 -7.70 3.92
N GLU A 9 3.59 -8.74 4.74
CA GLU A 9 3.99 -10.07 4.28
C GLU A 9 3.05 -10.60 3.19
N VAL A 10 1.74 -10.36 3.33
CA VAL A 10 0.76 -10.74 2.30
C VAL A 10 1.03 -9.96 1.01
N ILE A 11 1.31 -8.67 1.11
CA ILE A 11 1.61 -7.83 -0.06
C ILE A 11 2.85 -8.35 -0.79
N LYS A 12 3.90 -8.68 -0.04
CA LYS A 12 5.13 -9.24 -0.63
C LYS A 12 4.86 -10.59 -1.31
N GLN A 13 4.01 -11.42 -0.72
CA GLN A 13 3.63 -12.69 -1.32
C GLN A 13 2.85 -12.46 -2.62
N ARG A 14 1.95 -11.50 -2.65
CA ARG A 14 1.21 -11.14 -3.86
C ARG A 14 2.14 -10.69 -4.98
N LYS A 15 3.18 -9.94 -4.63
CA LYS A 15 4.19 -9.52 -5.58
C LYS A 15 4.95 -10.72 -6.16
N THR A 16 5.38 -11.63 -5.29
CA THR A 16 6.07 -12.85 -5.70
C THR A 16 5.20 -13.68 -6.65
N ASP A 17 3.93 -13.85 -6.30
CA ASP A 17 2.98 -14.60 -7.12
C ASP A 17 2.78 -13.92 -8.48
N TYR A 18 2.65 -12.59 -8.49
CA TYR A 18 2.51 -11.85 -9.73
C TYR A 18 3.74 -12.03 -10.63
N GLU A 19 4.94 -11.91 -10.07
CA GLU A 19 6.19 -12.06 -10.82
C GLU A 19 6.37 -13.47 -11.37
N ALA A 20 5.83 -14.47 -10.67
CA ALA A 20 5.86 -15.87 -11.10
C ALA A 20 4.73 -16.24 -12.08
N GLY A 21 3.88 -15.30 -12.46
CA GLY A 21 2.73 -15.56 -13.31
C GLY A 21 1.60 -16.30 -12.61
N LYS A 22 1.57 -16.24 -11.27
CA LYS A 22 0.60 -16.99 -10.45
C LYS A 22 -0.31 -16.03 -9.66
N ALA A 23 -0.50 -14.81 -10.16
CA ALA A 23 -1.34 -13.83 -9.48
C ALA A 23 -2.76 -14.37 -9.34
N GLN A 24 -3.37 -14.08 -8.18
CA GLN A 24 -4.77 -14.43 -7.97
C GLN A 24 -5.67 -13.60 -8.89
N GLU A 25 -6.71 -14.23 -9.39
CA GLU A 25 -7.71 -13.55 -10.21
C GLU A 25 -8.35 -12.43 -9.39
N ASN A 26 -8.50 -11.25 -10.01
CA ASN A 26 -9.09 -10.07 -9.40
C ASN A 26 -8.30 -9.52 -8.19
N SER A 27 -7.00 -9.83 -8.10
CA SER A 27 -6.16 -9.24 -7.05
C SER A 27 -5.88 -7.78 -7.34
N TYR A 28 -6.36 -6.88 -6.48
CA TYR A 28 -6.06 -5.45 -6.58
C TYR A 28 -4.56 -5.19 -6.37
N THR A 29 -3.92 -5.93 -5.45
CA THR A 29 -2.49 -5.79 -5.20
C THR A 29 -1.67 -6.16 -6.45
N ALA A 30 -2.03 -7.26 -7.11
CA ALA A 30 -1.37 -7.64 -8.37
C ALA A 30 -1.61 -6.59 -9.46
N TYR A 31 -2.80 -6.01 -9.52
CA TYR A 31 -3.12 -4.92 -10.45
C TYR A 31 -2.18 -3.74 -10.23
N LEU A 32 -1.94 -3.36 -8.97
CA LEU A 32 -1.05 -2.24 -8.66
C LEU A 32 0.39 -2.54 -9.10
N PHE A 33 0.89 -3.74 -8.86
CA PHE A 33 2.22 -4.12 -9.32
C PHE A 33 2.31 -4.14 -10.85
N ASP A 34 1.25 -4.57 -11.50
CA ASP A 34 1.20 -4.57 -12.97
C ASP A 34 1.27 -3.15 -13.54
N LYS A 35 0.57 -2.22 -12.92
CA LYS A 35 0.56 -0.83 -13.36
C LYS A 35 1.85 -0.09 -13.02
N GLY A 36 2.53 -0.49 -11.98
CA GLY A 36 3.83 0.04 -11.62
C GLY A 36 3.82 1.26 -10.72
N VAL A 37 5.01 1.83 -10.52
CA VAL A 37 5.24 2.85 -9.50
C VAL A 37 4.41 4.11 -9.70
N ASP A 38 4.19 4.53 -10.94
CA ASP A 38 3.42 5.77 -11.18
C ASP A 38 1.99 5.65 -10.69
N LYS A 39 1.36 4.51 -10.94
CA LYS A 39 -0.01 4.26 -10.46
C LYS A 39 -0.04 4.15 -8.94
N ILE A 40 0.94 3.45 -8.36
CA ILE A 40 1.01 3.29 -6.90
C ILE A 40 1.19 4.65 -6.24
N CYS A 41 2.09 5.49 -6.76
CA CYS A 41 2.31 6.84 -6.22
C CYS A 41 1.06 7.71 -6.35
N LYS A 42 0.35 7.61 -7.47
CA LYS A 42 -0.90 8.33 -7.65
C LYS A 42 -1.92 7.94 -6.58
N LYS A 43 -2.03 6.64 -6.28
CA LYS A 43 -2.95 6.16 -5.25
C LYS A 43 -2.54 6.67 -3.86
N VAL A 44 -1.25 6.67 -3.55
CA VAL A 44 -0.76 7.23 -2.28
C VAL A 44 -1.17 8.70 -2.16
N GLY A 45 -0.99 9.48 -3.20
CA GLY A 45 -1.39 10.90 -3.21
C GLY A 45 -2.89 11.09 -3.03
N GLU A 46 -3.70 10.29 -3.72
CA GLU A 46 -5.15 10.35 -3.62
C GLU A 46 -5.63 10.01 -2.20
N GLU A 47 -5.12 8.93 -1.62
CA GLU A 47 -5.52 8.50 -0.28
C GLU A 47 -5.05 9.48 0.80
N ALA A 48 -3.87 10.09 0.61
CA ALA A 48 -3.40 11.13 1.52
C ALA A 48 -4.33 12.34 1.51
N THR A 49 -4.77 12.77 0.33
CA THR A 49 -5.71 13.89 0.19
C THR A 49 -7.06 13.55 0.85
N GLU A 50 -7.57 12.35 0.60
CA GLU A 50 -8.84 11.90 1.20
C GLU A 50 -8.75 11.82 2.72
N THR A 51 -7.58 11.42 3.25
CA THR A 51 -7.34 11.40 4.68
C THR A 51 -7.43 12.81 5.27
N VAL A 52 -6.82 13.78 4.63
CA VAL A 52 -6.87 15.17 5.07
C VAL A 52 -8.31 15.69 5.05
N ILE A 53 -9.04 15.41 3.99
CA ILE A 53 -10.44 15.84 3.86
C ILE A 53 -11.29 15.23 4.96
N ALA A 54 -11.17 13.93 5.21
CA ALA A 54 -11.93 13.26 6.26
C ALA A 54 -11.64 13.85 7.64
N ALA A 55 -10.36 14.15 7.91
CA ALA A 55 -9.95 14.77 9.17
C ALA A 55 -10.55 16.17 9.33
N LYS A 56 -10.53 16.97 8.27
CA LYS A 56 -11.07 18.33 8.30
C LYS A 56 -12.59 18.34 8.44
N ASN A 57 -13.26 17.32 7.92
CA ASN A 57 -14.71 17.18 8.04
C ASN A 57 -15.15 16.61 9.40
N GLY A 58 -14.22 16.17 10.24
CA GLY A 58 -14.52 15.61 11.54
C GLY A 58 -15.23 14.25 11.49
N ASP A 59 -15.11 13.54 10.38
CA ASP A 59 -15.74 12.23 10.20
C ASP A 59 -14.75 11.14 10.62
N ASN A 60 -14.86 10.68 11.86
CA ASN A 60 -13.91 9.71 12.42
C ASN A 60 -13.96 8.35 11.73
N ASP A 61 -15.12 7.90 11.29
CA ASP A 61 -15.24 6.61 10.61
C ASP A 61 -14.57 6.68 9.23
N GLU A 62 -14.83 7.74 8.50
CA GLU A 62 -14.20 7.95 7.19
C GLU A 62 -12.70 8.14 7.35
N LEU A 63 -12.26 8.91 8.36
CA LEU A 63 -10.84 9.12 8.62
C LEU A 63 -10.12 7.79 8.88
N LYS A 64 -10.71 6.92 9.67
CA LYS A 64 -10.14 5.59 9.94
C LYS A 64 -9.99 4.78 8.65
N ASN A 65 -11.01 4.78 7.80
CA ASN A 65 -10.97 4.06 6.53
C ASN A 65 -9.89 4.62 5.61
N GLU A 66 -9.79 5.94 5.50
CA GLU A 66 -8.81 6.58 4.62
C GLU A 66 -7.37 6.38 5.14
N ILE A 67 -7.16 6.41 6.45
CA ILE A 67 -5.85 6.10 7.01
C ILE A 67 -5.43 4.67 6.66
N ASN A 68 -6.34 3.70 6.79
CA ASN A 68 -6.04 2.32 6.45
C ASN A 68 -5.72 2.16 4.96
N ASP A 69 -6.46 2.83 4.09
CA ASP A 69 -6.22 2.81 2.65
C ASP A 69 -4.86 3.44 2.32
N LEU A 70 -4.53 4.55 2.97
CA LEU A 70 -3.23 5.20 2.78
C LEU A 70 -2.09 4.28 3.19
N LEU A 71 -2.18 3.68 4.39
CA LEU A 71 -1.15 2.76 4.89
C LEU A 71 -0.96 1.57 3.95
N TYR A 72 -2.06 1.00 3.46
CA TYR A 72 -1.99 -0.11 2.51
C TYR A 72 -1.21 0.28 1.26
N HIS A 73 -1.54 1.41 0.65
CA HIS A 73 -0.87 1.83 -0.58
C HIS A 73 0.60 2.20 -0.35
N VAL A 74 0.92 2.77 0.81
CA VAL A 74 2.32 3.02 1.19
C VAL A 74 3.10 1.72 1.30
N MET A 75 2.49 0.68 1.87
CA MET A 75 3.13 -0.65 1.97
C MET A 75 3.34 -1.27 0.58
N VAL A 76 2.38 -1.12 -0.32
CA VAL A 76 2.54 -1.59 -1.71
C VAL A 76 3.71 -0.88 -2.36
N LEU A 77 3.81 0.43 -2.17
CA LEU A 77 4.94 1.21 -2.69
C LEU A 77 6.28 0.70 -2.13
N ALA A 78 6.34 0.42 -0.83
CA ALA A 78 7.55 -0.12 -0.19
C ALA A 78 7.93 -1.50 -0.75
N ALA A 79 6.94 -2.32 -1.11
CA ALA A 79 7.17 -3.64 -1.69
C ALA A 79 7.54 -3.57 -3.17
N ASN A 80 7.40 -2.41 -3.81
CA ASN A 80 7.72 -2.21 -5.22
C ASN A 80 8.86 -1.18 -5.34
N PRO A 81 10.08 -1.54 -4.91
CA PRO A 81 11.20 -0.60 -4.90
C PRO A 81 11.55 -0.12 -6.31
N VAL A 82 11.93 1.15 -6.38
CA VAL A 82 12.34 1.79 -7.63
C VAL A 82 13.87 1.83 -7.79
N SER A 83 14.57 1.19 -6.88
CA SER A 83 16.02 1.12 -6.89
C SER A 83 16.47 -0.34 -6.77
N TYR A 84 17.80 -0.57 -6.92
CA TYR A 84 18.36 -1.89 -6.75
C TYR A 84 18.41 -2.35 -5.30
N THR A 85 18.18 -1.44 -4.37
CA THR A 85 18.18 -1.76 -2.95
C THR A 85 16.78 -2.19 -2.54
N HIS A 86 16.70 -3.34 -1.85
CA HIS A 86 15.42 -3.78 -1.30
C HIS A 86 14.98 -2.89 -0.17
N LEU A 87 13.72 -2.48 -0.21
CA LEU A 87 13.12 -1.73 0.88
C LEU A 87 12.51 -2.69 1.89
N THR A 88 12.63 -2.31 3.15
CA THR A 88 11.89 -2.96 4.23
C THR A 88 10.76 -2.02 4.66
N LEU A 89 9.82 -2.55 5.44
CA LEU A 89 8.78 -1.69 5.99
C LEU A 89 9.45 -0.61 6.87
N PRO A 90 9.17 0.67 6.62
CA PRO A 90 9.83 1.74 7.38
C PRO A 90 9.59 1.61 8.89
N THR A 91 10.63 1.92 9.66
CA THR A 91 10.53 2.01 11.11
C THR A 91 10.10 3.43 11.47
N ILE A 92 9.04 3.54 12.25
CA ILE A 92 8.56 4.83 12.72
C ILE A 92 9.45 5.26 13.90
N ARG A 93 10.05 6.44 13.78
CA ARG A 93 10.83 7.03 14.86
C ARG A 93 9.98 8.07 15.58
N LEU A 94 9.83 7.88 16.85
CA LEU A 94 9.05 8.78 17.70
C LEU A 94 9.95 9.76 18.42
#